data_04af17eaa69a7b06a2d28f70339bc56a
#
_entry.id   04af17eaa69a7b06a2d28f70339bc56a
#
_cell.length_a   1.000
_cell.length_b   1.000
_cell.length_c   1.000
_cell.angle_alpha   90.00
_cell.angle_beta   90.00
_cell.angle_gamma   90.00
#
_symmetry.space_group_name_H-M   'P 1'
#
loop_
_entity.id
_entity.type
_entity.pdbx_description
1 polymer ?
#
loop_
_entity_poly.entity_id
_entity_poly.type
_entity_poly.pdbx_seq_one_letter_code
_entity_poly.pdbx_strand_id
1 'polypeptide(L)'
;MKFSKFHSLGNDFLVVDLDEVAETGDFKGLAQEICERHTGVGADGLLVISVKDPGRGEATFRIFNADGSEAEISGNGIRCAAAYLFSQQRVEGRTVRFATASGERECDFIERVQNRYTIRIDLGAPRLSSQDIPFDDGQVRERIIDYPLTINKKVYPVTVVSMGNPHCAVFVDRFPNRIDWLATGAEIESHPFFPNRTNVEFIRVHNREEIEVLFWERGVGETMSSGSGSTAAAVASILKGLTDRKVRVKTSMGPLLVEWEGDTVRQTGPAEFVFVGSFLLK
;
A
#
# COMPACT_ATOMS: atom_id res chain seq x y z
N MET A 1 -24.56 -7.66 11.48
CA MET A 1 -23.66 -6.64 10.91
C MET A 1 -23.69 -6.70 9.39
N LYS A 2 -23.87 -5.58 8.71
CA LYS A 2 -23.77 -5.46 7.25
C LYS A 2 -22.33 -5.12 6.86
N PHE A 3 -21.88 -5.62 5.73
CA PHE A 3 -20.56 -5.32 5.17
C PHE A 3 -20.60 -5.20 3.65
N SER A 4 -19.61 -4.52 3.09
CA SER A 4 -19.34 -4.48 1.65
C SER A 4 -17.96 -5.06 1.37
N LYS A 5 -17.82 -5.93 0.37
CA LYS A 5 -16.53 -6.47 -0.05
C LYS A 5 -15.98 -5.68 -1.23
N PHE A 6 -14.75 -5.22 -1.11
CA PHE A 6 -13.97 -4.54 -2.13
C PHE A 6 -12.60 -5.19 -2.27
N HIS A 7 -11.96 -4.98 -3.42
CA HIS A 7 -10.53 -5.22 -3.56
C HIS A 7 -9.86 -4.11 -4.35
N SER A 8 -8.57 -3.97 -4.14
CA SER A 8 -7.68 -3.14 -4.94
C SER A 8 -6.50 -3.98 -5.38
N LEU A 9 -6.43 -4.28 -6.68
CA LEU A 9 -5.38 -5.12 -7.27
C LEU A 9 -5.18 -6.46 -6.53
N GLY A 10 -6.26 -7.16 -6.26
CA GLY A 10 -6.26 -8.48 -5.62
C GLY A 10 -6.19 -8.48 -4.09
N ASN A 11 -5.81 -7.37 -3.45
CA ASN A 11 -5.85 -7.23 -2.00
C ASN A 11 -7.27 -6.87 -1.57
N ASP A 12 -7.95 -7.79 -0.89
CA ASP A 12 -9.39 -7.75 -0.63
C ASP A 12 -9.74 -7.37 0.81
N PHE A 13 -10.77 -6.57 0.96
CA PHE A 13 -11.20 -6.03 2.24
C PHE A 13 -12.71 -6.11 2.43
N LEU A 14 -13.12 -6.35 3.69
CA LEU A 14 -14.47 -6.15 4.16
C LEU A 14 -14.58 -4.76 4.77
N VAL A 15 -15.50 -3.97 4.28
CA VAL A 15 -15.72 -2.58 4.72
C VAL A 15 -17.00 -2.54 5.52
N VAL A 16 -16.92 -2.01 6.74
CA VAL A 16 -18.05 -1.84 7.66
C VAL A 16 -18.10 -0.43 8.22
N ASP A 17 -19.30 0.08 8.44
CA ASP A 17 -19.49 1.30 9.22
C ASP A 17 -19.26 1.02 10.71
N LEU A 18 -18.64 1.98 11.40
CA LEU A 18 -18.41 1.87 12.84
C LEU A 18 -19.71 1.62 13.62
N ASP A 19 -20.81 2.25 13.20
CA ASP A 19 -22.13 2.13 13.88
C ASP A 19 -22.68 0.70 13.81
N GLU A 20 -22.33 -0.08 12.78
CA GLU A 20 -22.72 -1.50 12.64
C GLU A 20 -21.96 -2.43 13.59
N VAL A 21 -20.85 -1.97 14.16
CA VAL A 21 -19.91 -2.78 14.95
C VAL A 21 -19.52 -2.14 16.30
N ALA A 22 -20.07 -0.97 16.63
CA ALA A 22 -19.70 -0.23 17.84
C ALA A 22 -19.94 -1.04 19.14
N GLU A 23 -20.97 -1.89 19.16
CA GLU A 23 -21.32 -2.70 20.31
C GLU A 23 -20.35 -3.88 20.54
N THR A 24 -19.61 -4.30 19.53
CA THR A 24 -18.67 -5.45 19.68
C THR A 24 -17.48 -5.09 20.57
N GLY A 25 -16.99 -3.85 20.51
CA GLY A 25 -15.83 -3.38 21.25
C GLY A 25 -14.50 -4.07 20.88
N ASP A 26 -14.56 -5.25 20.27
CA ASP A 26 -13.43 -6.10 19.87
C ASP A 26 -13.31 -6.22 18.35
N PHE A 27 -12.73 -5.21 17.72
CA PHE A 27 -12.49 -5.23 16.28
C PHE A 27 -11.40 -6.25 15.87
N LYS A 28 -10.49 -6.62 16.77
CA LYS A 28 -9.43 -7.60 16.51
C LYS A 28 -10.02 -9.01 16.37
N GLY A 29 -10.81 -9.42 17.35
CA GLY A 29 -11.53 -10.70 17.30
C GLY A 29 -12.50 -10.76 16.12
N LEU A 30 -13.22 -9.65 15.85
CA LEU A 30 -14.10 -9.57 14.69
C LEU A 30 -13.33 -9.75 13.37
N ALA A 31 -12.17 -9.11 13.20
CA ALA A 31 -11.35 -9.26 12.00
C ALA A 31 -10.89 -10.71 11.82
N GLN A 32 -10.42 -11.37 12.88
CA GLN A 32 -10.02 -12.78 12.84
C GLN A 32 -11.18 -13.70 12.43
N GLU A 33 -12.39 -13.45 12.96
CA GLU A 33 -13.55 -14.29 12.66
C GLU A 33 -14.06 -14.07 11.23
N ILE A 34 -14.27 -12.82 10.82
CA ILE A 34 -14.91 -12.51 9.53
C ILE A 34 -13.96 -12.66 8.34
N CYS A 35 -12.65 -12.40 8.53
CA CYS A 35 -11.66 -12.50 7.46
C CYS A 35 -11.16 -13.94 7.24
N GLU A 36 -11.49 -14.89 8.13
CA GLU A 36 -11.14 -16.29 7.91
C GLU A 36 -11.83 -16.81 6.64
N ARG A 37 -11.05 -17.41 5.70
CA ARG A 37 -11.54 -17.74 4.35
C ARG A 37 -12.41 -19.00 4.29
N HIS A 38 -12.33 -19.89 5.28
CA HIS A 38 -13.06 -21.14 5.28
C HIS A 38 -14.30 -21.12 6.17
N THR A 39 -14.32 -20.32 7.24
CA THR A 39 -15.39 -20.29 8.23
C THR A 39 -16.02 -18.93 8.42
N GLY A 40 -15.41 -17.87 7.86
CA GLY A 40 -15.91 -16.50 7.79
C GLY A 40 -16.37 -16.12 6.37
N VAL A 41 -16.25 -14.85 6.06
CA VAL A 41 -16.47 -14.31 4.70
C VAL A 41 -15.21 -14.42 3.86
N GLY A 42 -14.05 -14.31 4.50
CA GLY A 42 -12.74 -14.35 3.87
C GLY A 42 -12.31 -13.01 3.28
N ALA A 43 -11.20 -12.46 3.76
CA ALA A 43 -10.54 -11.27 3.22
C ALA A 43 -9.12 -11.15 3.76
N ASP A 44 -8.32 -10.25 3.19
CA ASP A 44 -7.00 -9.89 3.73
C ASP A 44 -7.13 -8.97 4.95
N GLY A 45 -8.27 -8.25 5.09
CA GLY A 45 -8.49 -7.39 6.24
C GLY A 45 -9.90 -6.80 6.33
N LEU A 46 -10.16 -6.23 7.52
CA LEU A 46 -11.38 -5.52 7.89
C LEU A 46 -11.09 -4.02 7.94
N LEU A 47 -11.90 -3.22 7.26
CA LEU A 47 -11.88 -1.76 7.30
C LEU A 47 -13.08 -1.28 8.10
N VAL A 48 -12.83 -0.52 9.18
CA VAL A 48 -13.87 0.10 10.01
C VAL A 48 -13.86 1.61 9.73
N ILE A 49 -14.98 2.13 9.23
CA ILE A 49 -15.09 3.51 8.76
C ILE A 49 -16.19 4.23 9.56
N SER A 50 -15.98 5.52 9.86
CA SER A 50 -17.03 6.40 10.39
C SER A 50 -16.94 7.76 9.70
N VAL A 51 -18.05 8.20 9.11
CA VAL A 51 -18.15 9.55 8.54
C VAL A 51 -18.37 10.54 9.67
N LYS A 52 -17.53 11.56 9.75
CA LYS A 52 -17.58 12.63 10.77
C LYS A 52 -18.32 13.85 10.26
N ASP A 53 -18.05 14.26 9.04
CA ASP A 53 -18.69 15.38 8.36
C ASP A 53 -18.88 15.04 6.88
N PRO A 54 -20.09 14.67 6.44
CA PRO A 54 -20.37 14.36 5.04
C PRO A 54 -20.11 15.53 4.10
N GLY A 55 -20.43 16.77 4.51
CA GLY A 55 -20.28 17.97 3.69
C GLY A 55 -18.83 18.35 3.47
N ARG A 56 -17.96 18.09 4.46
CA ARG A 56 -16.50 18.29 4.35
C ARG A 56 -15.75 17.07 3.83
N GLY A 57 -16.46 15.94 3.69
CA GLY A 57 -15.84 14.67 3.30
C GLY A 57 -14.87 14.14 4.36
N GLU A 58 -15.14 14.38 5.65
CA GLU A 58 -14.28 13.94 6.75
C GLU A 58 -14.74 12.58 7.30
N ALA A 59 -13.81 11.63 7.38
CA ALA A 59 -14.06 10.28 7.89
C ALA A 59 -12.88 9.76 8.71
N THR A 60 -13.14 8.76 9.55
CA THR A 60 -12.09 7.98 10.21
C THR A 60 -11.90 6.64 9.50
N PHE A 61 -10.69 6.12 9.56
CA PHE A 61 -10.29 4.88 8.94
C PHE A 61 -9.43 4.06 9.91
N ARG A 62 -9.86 2.83 10.17
CA ARG A 62 -9.07 1.83 10.87
C ARG A 62 -9.00 0.57 10.04
N ILE A 63 -7.87 -0.09 10.06
CA ILE A 63 -7.61 -1.33 9.31
C ILE A 63 -7.08 -2.41 10.24
N PHE A 64 -7.71 -3.58 10.17
CA PHE A 64 -7.30 -4.78 10.88
C PHE A 64 -6.97 -5.87 9.87
N ASN A 65 -5.78 -6.45 9.98
CA ASN A 65 -5.40 -7.63 9.19
C ASN A 65 -6.23 -8.85 9.57
N ALA A 66 -6.21 -9.91 8.77
CA ALA A 66 -6.93 -11.14 9.05
C ALA A 66 -6.47 -11.85 10.35
N ASP A 67 -5.26 -11.57 10.84
CA ASP A 67 -4.75 -12.07 12.12
C ASP A 67 -5.20 -11.22 13.32
N GLY A 68 -5.99 -10.16 13.10
CA GLY A 68 -6.48 -9.23 14.10
C GLY A 68 -5.50 -8.11 14.46
N SER A 69 -4.30 -8.08 13.91
CA SER A 69 -3.37 -6.97 14.12
C SER A 69 -3.89 -5.70 13.44
N GLU A 70 -3.78 -4.56 14.12
CA GLU A 70 -4.14 -3.26 13.53
C GLU A 70 -2.94 -2.70 12.77
N ALA A 71 -3.13 -2.35 11.50
CA ALA A 71 -2.13 -1.72 10.69
C ALA A 71 -2.31 -0.19 10.68
N GLU A 72 -1.20 0.55 10.55
CA GLU A 72 -1.23 2.01 10.53
C GLU A 72 -1.87 2.56 9.26
N ILE A 73 -1.61 1.94 8.11
CA ILE A 73 -2.11 2.36 6.80
C ILE A 73 -2.02 1.21 5.78
N SER A 74 -2.92 1.24 4.81
CA SER A 74 -2.86 0.48 3.57
C SER A 74 -3.36 1.33 2.41
N GLY A 75 -2.53 1.59 1.40
CA GLY A 75 -2.94 2.32 0.21
C GLY A 75 -4.10 1.62 -0.53
N ASN A 76 -4.08 0.28 -0.61
CA ASN A 76 -5.16 -0.52 -1.17
C ASN A 76 -6.44 -0.39 -0.33
N GLY A 77 -6.30 -0.50 1.00
CA GLY A 77 -7.41 -0.36 1.94
C GLY A 77 -8.06 1.02 1.87
N ILE A 78 -7.27 2.10 1.83
CA ILE A 78 -7.79 3.47 1.70
C ILE A 78 -8.55 3.65 0.39
N ARG A 79 -8.07 3.11 -0.76
CA ARG A 79 -8.83 3.16 -2.01
C ARG A 79 -10.18 2.44 -1.89
N CYS A 80 -10.19 1.26 -1.26
CA CYS A 80 -11.43 0.51 -1.01
C CYS A 80 -12.39 1.29 -0.09
N ALA A 81 -11.87 1.92 0.97
CA ALA A 81 -12.66 2.75 1.88
C ALA A 81 -13.28 3.98 1.16
N ALA A 82 -12.48 4.69 0.35
CA ALA A 82 -12.97 5.81 -0.44
C ALA A 82 -14.02 5.36 -1.46
N ALA A 83 -13.76 4.28 -2.20
CA ALA A 83 -14.73 3.72 -3.14
C ALA A 83 -16.05 3.31 -2.46
N TYR A 84 -15.98 2.75 -1.25
CA TYR A 84 -17.16 2.44 -0.44
C TYR A 84 -17.96 3.71 -0.14
N LEU A 85 -17.34 4.76 0.42
CA LEU A 85 -18.02 6.01 0.75
C LEU A 85 -18.68 6.68 -0.46
N PHE A 86 -17.97 6.71 -1.60
CA PHE A 86 -18.53 7.24 -2.86
C PHE A 86 -19.66 6.35 -3.40
N SER A 87 -19.56 5.02 -3.30
CA SER A 87 -20.59 4.09 -3.76
C SER A 87 -21.90 4.24 -2.99
N GLN A 88 -21.81 4.54 -1.70
CA GLN A 88 -22.92 4.70 -0.79
C GLN A 88 -23.41 6.17 -0.69
N GLN A 89 -22.79 7.10 -1.43
CA GLN A 89 -23.09 8.54 -1.37
C GLN A 89 -23.03 9.10 0.06
N ARG A 90 -22.06 8.60 0.86
CA ARG A 90 -21.88 8.97 2.28
C ARG A 90 -21.12 10.28 2.48
N VAL A 91 -20.49 10.80 1.43
CA VAL A 91 -19.79 12.08 1.42
C VAL A 91 -20.23 12.92 0.23
N GLU A 92 -20.25 14.22 0.42
CA GLU A 92 -20.54 15.17 -0.65
C GLU A 92 -19.26 15.48 -1.44
N GLY A 93 -19.43 15.78 -2.75
CA GLY A 93 -18.31 16.12 -3.61
C GLY A 93 -17.49 14.90 -4.06
N ARG A 94 -16.20 15.13 -4.34
CA ARG A 94 -15.30 14.15 -4.95
C ARG A 94 -14.04 13.87 -4.11
N THR A 95 -13.95 14.44 -2.94
CA THR A 95 -12.78 14.31 -2.05
C THR A 95 -13.21 13.80 -0.69
N VAL A 96 -12.47 12.87 -0.13
CA VAL A 96 -12.60 12.41 1.25
C VAL A 96 -11.27 12.49 1.98
N ARG A 97 -11.29 12.95 3.23
CA ARG A 97 -10.13 13.01 4.13
C ARG A 97 -10.30 11.98 5.24
N PHE A 98 -9.41 11.02 5.26
CA PHE A 98 -9.38 10.01 6.30
C PHE A 98 -8.40 10.37 7.40
N ALA A 99 -8.87 10.46 8.63
CA ALA A 99 -7.98 10.39 9.79
C ALA A 99 -7.55 8.94 9.99
N THR A 100 -6.26 8.67 9.84
CA THR A 100 -5.63 7.34 10.00
C THR A 100 -4.61 7.35 11.14
N ALA A 101 -4.14 6.18 11.58
CA ALA A 101 -3.08 6.08 12.59
C ALA A 101 -1.75 6.73 12.14
N SER A 102 -1.50 6.83 10.83
CA SER A 102 -0.32 7.46 10.24
C SER A 102 -0.54 8.91 9.80
N GLY A 103 -1.64 9.56 10.25
CA GLY A 103 -2.03 10.92 9.90
C GLY A 103 -3.16 10.99 8.89
N GLU A 104 -3.48 12.21 8.45
CA GLU A 104 -4.55 12.45 7.49
C GLU A 104 -4.13 12.02 6.09
N ARG A 105 -5.08 11.46 5.34
CA ARG A 105 -4.92 11.10 3.93
C ARG A 105 -6.09 11.61 3.12
N GLU A 106 -5.79 12.38 2.08
CA GLU A 106 -6.77 12.88 1.14
C GLU A 106 -6.91 11.93 -0.05
N CYS A 107 -8.17 11.64 -0.41
CA CYS A 107 -8.52 10.75 -1.52
C CYS A 107 -9.49 11.44 -2.45
N ASP A 108 -9.16 11.48 -3.75
CA ASP A 108 -10.03 12.00 -4.78
C ASP A 108 -10.67 10.87 -5.58
N PHE A 109 -11.96 10.96 -5.78
CA PHE A 109 -12.69 10.16 -6.75
C PHE A 109 -12.46 10.73 -8.16
N ILE A 110 -11.86 9.93 -9.04
CA ILE A 110 -11.58 10.31 -10.42
C ILE A 110 -12.72 9.91 -11.33
N GLU A 111 -13.05 8.61 -11.34
CA GLU A 111 -14.11 8.07 -12.20
C GLU A 111 -14.65 6.74 -11.67
N ARG A 112 -15.81 6.33 -12.21
CA ARG A 112 -16.37 5.00 -12.02
C ARG A 112 -16.76 4.39 -13.36
N VAL A 113 -16.34 3.16 -13.59
CA VAL A 113 -16.77 2.34 -14.72
C VAL A 113 -17.33 1.04 -14.15
N GLN A 114 -18.63 0.84 -14.24
CA GLN A 114 -19.35 -0.30 -13.63
C GLN A 114 -19.11 -0.41 -12.13
N ASN A 115 -18.44 -1.47 -11.66
CA ASN A 115 -18.08 -1.73 -10.26
C ASN A 115 -16.68 -1.25 -9.88
N ARG A 116 -15.93 -0.67 -10.83
CA ARG A 116 -14.56 -0.20 -10.64
C ARG A 116 -14.52 1.31 -10.45
N TYR A 117 -13.89 1.73 -9.34
CA TYR A 117 -13.65 3.10 -8.94
C TYR A 117 -12.17 3.41 -9.12
N THR A 118 -11.85 4.50 -9.78
CA THR A 118 -10.48 5.04 -9.86
C THR A 118 -10.31 6.09 -8.77
N ILE A 119 -9.41 5.84 -7.83
CA ILE A 119 -9.17 6.69 -6.67
C ILE A 119 -7.72 7.18 -6.70
N ARG A 120 -7.51 8.46 -6.48
CA ARG A 120 -6.20 9.07 -6.26
C ARG A 120 -6.02 9.36 -4.78
N ILE A 121 -4.87 8.98 -4.22
CA ILE A 121 -4.50 9.19 -2.82
C ILE A 121 -3.29 10.10 -2.76
N ASP A 122 -3.29 11.07 -1.87
CA ASP A 122 -2.10 11.80 -1.46
C ASP A 122 -1.39 11.00 -0.36
N LEU A 123 -0.16 10.54 -0.65
CA LEU A 123 0.67 9.75 0.25
C LEU A 123 1.70 10.58 1.01
N GLY A 124 1.75 11.90 0.72
CA GLY A 124 2.69 12.82 1.33
C GLY A 124 4.10 12.74 0.76
N ALA A 125 5.04 13.37 1.44
CA ALA A 125 6.44 13.42 1.03
C ALA A 125 7.16 12.10 1.29
N PRO A 126 8.00 11.62 0.35
CA PRO A 126 8.87 10.48 0.62
C PRO A 126 9.98 10.87 1.59
N ARG A 127 10.37 9.98 2.47
CA ARG A 127 11.52 10.14 3.35
C ARG A 127 12.75 9.53 2.67
N LEU A 128 13.85 10.28 2.64
CA LEU A 128 15.02 9.93 1.84
C LEU A 128 16.29 9.77 2.69
N SER A 129 16.35 10.37 3.89
CA SER A 129 17.50 10.28 4.76
C SER A 129 17.56 8.93 5.49
N SER A 130 18.76 8.42 5.73
CA SER A 130 18.97 7.14 6.41
C SER A 130 18.37 7.09 7.81
N GLN A 131 18.26 8.24 8.49
CA GLN A 131 17.66 8.34 9.82
C GLN A 131 16.13 8.19 9.79
N ASP A 132 15.48 8.72 8.72
CA ASP A 132 14.04 8.65 8.56
C ASP A 132 13.56 7.33 7.96
N ILE A 133 14.47 6.58 7.31
CA ILE A 133 14.18 5.29 6.64
C ILE A 133 14.45 4.08 7.54
N PRO A 134 14.97 4.15 8.72
CA PRO A 134 15.82 3.26 9.51
C PRO A 134 16.79 2.40 8.64
N PHE A 135 17.77 3.08 8.01
CA PHE A 135 18.88 2.43 7.32
C PHE A 135 20.18 2.82 8.04
N ASP A 136 20.93 1.83 8.53
CA ASP A 136 22.12 2.04 9.37
C ASP A 136 23.32 1.24 8.84
N ASP A 137 24.20 1.93 8.11
CA ASP A 137 25.52 1.41 7.71
C ASP A 137 26.67 2.06 8.52
N GLY A 138 26.31 2.67 9.66
CA GLY A 138 27.25 3.43 10.52
C GLY A 138 27.47 4.87 10.06
N GLN A 139 26.78 5.37 9.05
CA GLN A 139 26.88 6.73 8.53
C GLN A 139 25.50 7.38 8.33
N VAL A 140 25.42 8.68 8.61
CA VAL A 140 24.24 9.48 8.26
C VAL A 140 24.29 9.85 6.79
N ARG A 141 23.22 9.53 6.05
CA ARG A 141 23.09 9.81 4.62
C ARG A 141 21.84 10.61 4.34
N GLU A 142 21.96 11.70 3.60
CA GLU A 142 20.78 12.47 3.15
C GLU A 142 19.94 11.69 2.13
N ARG A 143 20.59 10.86 1.33
CA ARG A 143 19.96 9.98 0.32
C ARG A 143 20.77 8.70 0.18
N ILE A 144 20.08 7.61 -0.13
CA ILE A 144 20.69 6.30 -0.37
C ILE A 144 20.35 5.90 -1.80
N ILE A 145 21.25 6.22 -2.74
CA ILE A 145 21.07 5.96 -4.17
C ILE A 145 22.28 5.16 -4.66
N ASP A 146 22.02 4.05 -5.37
CA ASP A 146 23.03 3.12 -5.89
C ASP A 146 24.03 2.62 -4.82
N TYR A 147 23.52 2.45 -3.60
CA TYR A 147 24.32 1.95 -2.49
C TYR A 147 24.73 0.48 -2.75
N PRO A 148 26.03 0.14 -2.65
CA PRO A 148 26.53 -1.21 -2.94
C PRO A 148 26.22 -2.18 -1.79
N LEU A 149 24.98 -2.70 -1.72
CA LEU A 149 24.59 -3.70 -0.74
C LEU A 149 25.13 -5.07 -1.12
N THR A 150 25.85 -5.72 -0.20
CA THR A 150 26.46 -7.04 -0.44
C THR A 150 25.56 -8.15 0.13
N ILE A 151 25.05 -9.00 -0.75
CA ILE A 151 24.23 -10.17 -0.43
C ILE A 151 24.94 -11.40 -1.00
N ASN A 152 25.31 -12.38 -0.17
CA ASN A 152 25.96 -13.64 -0.59
C ASN A 152 27.17 -13.42 -1.52
N LYS A 153 28.04 -12.48 -1.17
CA LYS A 153 29.23 -12.10 -1.97
C LYS A 153 28.92 -11.42 -3.31
N LYS A 154 27.66 -11.16 -3.62
CA LYS A 154 27.24 -10.40 -4.79
C LYS A 154 26.82 -8.99 -4.35
N VAL A 155 27.26 -7.98 -5.10
CA VAL A 155 26.92 -6.58 -4.85
C VAL A 155 25.69 -6.21 -5.66
N TYR A 156 24.70 -5.64 -4.99
CA TYR A 156 23.49 -5.09 -5.58
C TYR A 156 23.48 -3.57 -5.36
N PRO A 157 23.46 -2.75 -6.42
CA PRO A 157 23.26 -1.32 -6.28
C PRO A 157 21.78 -1.08 -5.91
N VAL A 158 21.54 -0.64 -4.67
CA VAL A 158 20.19 -0.41 -4.17
C VAL A 158 19.88 1.07 -3.93
N THR A 159 18.63 1.45 -4.11
CA THR A 159 18.12 2.78 -3.72
C THR A 159 17.08 2.58 -2.63
N VAL A 160 17.24 3.29 -1.51
CA VAL A 160 16.39 3.09 -0.34
C VAL A 160 15.56 4.35 -0.08
N VAL A 161 14.26 4.16 0.10
CA VAL A 161 13.28 5.24 0.37
C VAL A 161 12.26 4.78 1.40
N SER A 162 11.51 5.70 1.99
CA SER A 162 10.37 5.36 2.84
C SER A 162 9.12 6.14 2.42
N MET A 163 8.01 5.42 2.33
CA MET A 163 6.65 5.96 2.17
C MET A 163 5.83 5.78 3.45
N GLY A 164 6.51 5.87 4.62
CA GLY A 164 5.99 5.56 5.95
C GLY A 164 6.50 4.23 6.48
N ASN A 165 6.97 3.35 5.61
CA ASN A 165 7.70 2.12 5.88
C ASN A 165 8.91 2.02 4.94
N PRO A 166 9.99 1.30 5.31
CA PRO A 166 11.22 1.22 4.51
C PRO A 166 11.03 0.34 3.26
N HIS A 167 11.63 0.80 2.16
CA HIS A 167 11.65 0.12 0.86
C HIS A 167 13.05 0.13 0.26
N CYS A 168 13.51 -1.03 -0.20
CA CYS A 168 14.79 -1.25 -0.87
C CYS A 168 14.57 -1.60 -2.34
N ALA A 169 14.83 -0.64 -3.21
CA ALA A 169 14.66 -0.78 -4.66
C ALA A 169 15.92 -1.38 -5.31
N VAL A 170 15.76 -2.49 -6.02
CA VAL A 170 16.77 -3.21 -6.79
C VAL A 170 16.45 -3.10 -8.27
N PHE A 171 17.26 -2.39 -9.04
CA PHE A 171 17.04 -2.23 -10.47
C PHE A 171 17.68 -3.39 -11.26
N VAL A 172 16.92 -3.94 -12.20
CA VAL A 172 17.34 -5.09 -13.00
C VAL A 172 16.96 -4.89 -14.47
N ASP A 173 17.83 -5.32 -15.39
CA ASP A 173 17.51 -5.33 -16.83
C ASP A 173 16.49 -6.42 -17.17
N ARG A 174 16.58 -7.55 -16.46
CA ARG A 174 15.63 -8.69 -16.56
C ARG A 174 15.38 -9.22 -15.16
N PHE A 175 14.15 -9.60 -14.90
CA PHE A 175 13.84 -10.26 -13.62
C PHE A 175 14.62 -11.58 -13.51
N PRO A 176 15.24 -11.83 -12.35
CA PRO A 176 15.83 -13.13 -12.05
C PRO A 176 14.76 -14.24 -12.10
N ASN A 177 15.18 -15.50 -12.19
CA ASN A 177 14.23 -16.58 -11.99
C ASN A 177 13.61 -16.52 -10.58
N ARG A 178 12.45 -17.17 -10.40
CA ARG A 178 11.67 -17.03 -9.17
C ARG A 178 12.43 -17.44 -7.92
N ILE A 179 13.25 -18.47 -7.98
CA ILE A 179 14.05 -18.96 -6.83
C ILE A 179 15.06 -17.90 -6.40
N ASP A 180 15.79 -17.33 -7.35
CA ASP A 180 16.87 -16.38 -7.07
C ASP A 180 16.35 -15.07 -6.49
N TRP A 181 15.26 -14.50 -7.05
CA TRP A 181 14.78 -13.23 -6.54
C TRP A 181 14.05 -13.37 -5.19
N LEU A 182 13.35 -14.49 -4.93
CA LEU A 182 12.76 -14.76 -3.63
C LEU A 182 13.83 -14.89 -2.54
N ALA A 183 14.91 -15.66 -2.83
CA ALA A 183 16.03 -15.79 -1.90
C ALA A 183 16.71 -14.44 -1.64
N THR A 184 16.97 -13.66 -2.71
CA THR A 184 17.59 -12.32 -2.58
C THR A 184 16.68 -11.36 -1.83
N GLY A 185 15.37 -11.39 -2.08
CA GLY A 185 14.38 -10.56 -1.37
C GLY A 185 14.38 -10.83 0.14
N ALA A 186 14.34 -12.09 0.54
CA ALA A 186 14.38 -12.50 1.94
C ALA A 186 15.66 -12.05 2.67
N GLU A 187 16.81 -12.13 1.98
CA GLU A 187 18.09 -11.72 2.55
C GLU A 187 18.24 -10.20 2.65
N ILE A 188 17.72 -9.45 1.67
CA ILE A 188 17.69 -7.98 1.75
C ILE A 188 16.72 -7.54 2.85
N GLU A 189 15.53 -8.15 2.96
CA GLU A 189 14.55 -7.84 4.01
C GLU A 189 15.20 -7.86 5.40
N SER A 190 16.00 -8.89 5.68
CA SER A 190 16.62 -9.15 6.98
C SER A 190 18.07 -8.67 7.09
N HIS A 191 18.57 -7.90 6.12
CA HIS A 191 19.95 -7.43 6.12
C HIS A 191 20.23 -6.53 7.34
N PRO A 192 21.40 -6.66 8.02
CA PRO A 192 21.74 -5.90 9.23
C PRO A 192 21.61 -4.37 9.10
N PHE A 193 21.75 -3.81 7.90
CA PHE A 193 21.55 -2.38 7.67
C PHE A 193 20.09 -1.93 7.73
N PHE A 194 19.14 -2.85 7.82
CA PHE A 194 17.72 -2.56 8.04
C PHE A 194 17.28 -3.07 9.42
N PRO A 195 17.51 -2.31 10.51
CA PRO A 195 17.22 -2.77 11.87
C PRO A 195 15.73 -3.11 12.10
N ASN A 196 14.84 -2.48 11.32
CA ASN A 196 13.40 -2.73 11.35
C ASN A 196 12.93 -3.58 10.16
N ARG A 197 13.85 -4.30 9.49
CA ARG A 197 13.63 -4.95 8.18
C ARG A 197 13.17 -3.97 7.11
N THR A 198 13.00 -4.44 5.88
CA THR A 198 12.57 -3.61 4.74
C THR A 198 11.69 -4.39 3.77
N ASN A 199 10.84 -3.69 3.03
CA ASN A 199 10.25 -4.23 1.80
C ASN A 199 11.30 -4.17 0.69
N VAL A 200 11.19 -5.03 -0.30
CA VAL A 200 12.12 -5.09 -1.43
C VAL A 200 11.37 -5.08 -2.74
N GLU A 201 11.73 -4.18 -3.63
CA GLU A 201 11.16 -4.04 -4.96
C GLU A 201 12.22 -4.36 -6.02
N PHE A 202 12.00 -5.41 -6.82
CA PHE A 202 12.78 -5.65 -8.03
C PHE A 202 12.14 -4.90 -9.18
N ILE A 203 12.87 -3.94 -9.76
CA ILE A 203 12.33 -2.96 -10.69
C ILE A 203 12.97 -3.12 -12.06
N ARG A 204 12.14 -3.29 -13.09
CA ARG A 204 12.52 -3.21 -14.48
C ARG A 204 11.97 -1.93 -15.09
N VAL A 205 12.85 -1.09 -15.60
CA VAL A 205 12.46 0.15 -16.28
C VAL A 205 12.22 -0.16 -17.76
N HIS A 206 11.02 0.11 -18.26
CA HIS A 206 10.68 -0.06 -19.67
C HIS A 206 10.99 1.21 -20.48
N ASN A 207 10.64 2.36 -19.92
CA ASN A 207 10.90 3.68 -20.51
C ASN A 207 10.73 4.76 -19.41
N ARG A 208 10.78 6.04 -19.81
CA ARG A 208 10.68 7.16 -18.85
C ARG A 208 9.32 7.27 -18.15
N GLU A 209 8.27 6.62 -18.65
CA GLU A 209 6.91 6.71 -18.12
C GLU A 209 6.40 5.38 -17.53
N GLU A 210 7.20 4.29 -17.65
CA GLU A 210 6.71 2.96 -17.27
C GLU A 210 7.80 2.09 -16.65
N ILE A 211 7.47 1.49 -15.50
CA ILE A 211 8.26 0.47 -14.82
C ILE A 211 7.39 -0.77 -14.53
N GLU A 212 8.04 -1.91 -14.31
CA GLU A 212 7.42 -3.15 -13.87
C GLU A 212 8.10 -3.62 -12.58
N VAL A 213 7.33 -4.13 -11.61
CA VAL A 213 7.81 -4.39 -10.26
C VAL A 213 7.37 -5.75 -9.75
N LEU A 214 8.31 -6.48 -9.13
CA LEU A 214 8.05 -7.64 -8.27
C LEU A 214 8.27 -7.22 -6.82
N PHE A 215 7.40 -7.70 -5.92
CA PHE A 215 7.36 -7.26 -4.52
C PHE A 215 7.68 -8.40 -3.56
N TRP A 216 8.61 -8.14 -2.65
CA TRP A 216 8.83 -8.90 -1.44
C TRP A 216 8.48 -8.01 -0.25
N GLU A 217 7.35 -8.25 0.38
CA GLU A 217 6.87 -7.43 1.49
C GLU A 217 7.37 -7.93 2.84
N ARG A 218 7.81 -7.01 3.67
CA ARG A 218 8.33 -7.23 5.02
C ARG A 218 7.37 -8.07 5.88
N GLY A 219 7.82 -9.23 6.31
CA GLY A 219 7.05 -10.17 7.15
C GLY A 219 6.00 -10.98 6.42
N VAL A 220 5.81 -10.77 5.11
CA VAL A 220 4.82 -11.46 4.28
C VAL A 220 5.49 -12.32 3.20
N GLY A 221 6.54 -11.78 2.54
CA GLY A 221 7.20 -12.42 1.41
C GLY A 221 6.68 -11.92 0.07
N GLU A 222 6.63 -12.82 -0.94
CA GLU A 222 6.14 -12.50 -2.28
C GLU A 222 4.66 -12.07 -2.24
N THR A 223 4.37 -10.89 -2.82
CA THR A 223 2.99 -10.42 -3.03
C THR A 223 2.77 -10.00 -4.48
N MET A 224 1.52 -10.05 -4.91
CA MET A 224 1.16 -9.75 -6.30
C MET A 224 1.10 -8.25 -6.60
N SER A 225 0.88 -7.44 -5.57
CA SER A 225 0.86 -5.97 -5.67
C SER A 225 1.05 -5.34 -4.29
N SER A 226 1.74 -4.22 -4.23
CA SER A 226 1.92 -3.41 -3.03
C SER A 226 1.71 -1.93 -3.38
N GLY A 227 0.85 -1.25 -2.62
CA GLY A 227 0.60 0.19 -2.81
C GLY A 227 1.84 1.02 -2.48
N SER A 228 2.38 0.85 -1.26
CA SER A 228 3.60 1.56 -0.83
C SER A 228 4.81 1.14 -1.64
N GLY A 229 4.97 -0.17 -1.94
CA GLY A 229 6.05 -0.67 -2.77
C GLY A 229 6.03 -0.11 -4.20
N SER A 230 4.85 -0.02 -4.84
CA SER A 230 4.72 0.61 -6.15
C SER A 230 5.12 2.09 -6.12
N THR A 231 4.73 2.81 -5.06
CA THR A 231 5.09 4.21 -4.89
C THR A 231 6.59 4.38 -4.66
N ALA A 232 7.16 3.56 -3.77
CA ALA A 232 8.59 3.56 -3.48
C ALA A 232 9.44 3.23 -4.73
N ALA A 233 9.01 2.26 -5.53
CA ALA A 233 9.65 1.89 -6.80
C ALA A 233 9.67 3.06 -7.80
N ALA A 234 8.54 3.78 -7.93
CA ALA A 234 8.47 4.97 -8.78
C ALA A 234 9.37 6.10 -8.24
N VAL A 235 9.31 6.41 -6.93
CA VAL A 235 10.17 7.42 -6.29
C VAL A 235 11.65 7.07 -6.48
N ALA A 236 12.06 5.82 -6.27
CA ALA A 236 13.43 5.39 -6.48
C ALA A 236 13.87 5.56 -7.95
N SER A 237 12.99 5.23 -8.91
CA SER A 237 13.24 5.40 -10.35
C SER A 237 13.42 6.87 -10.74
N ILE A 238 12.59 7.77 -10.17
CA ILE A 238 12.68 9.22 -10.36
C ILE A 238 13.97 9.78 -9.76
N LEU A 239 14.33 9.37 -8.54
CA LEU A 239 15.57 9.80 -7.87
C LEU A 239 16.82 9.44 -8.68
N LYS A 240 16.82 8.29 -9.34
CA LYS A 240 17.91 7.87 -10.24
C LYS A 240 17.87 8.56 -11.61
N GLY A 241 16.86 9.35 -11.92
CA GLY A 241 16.69 9.97 -13.23
C GLY A 241 16.33 8.99 -14.36
N LEU A 242 15.89 7.78 -14.02
CA LEU A 242 15.51 6.73 -14.97
C LEU A 242 14.12 6.95 -15.56
N THR A 243 13.25 7.62 -14.81
CA THR A 243 11.88 7.94 -15.23
C THR A 243 11.56 9.42 -15.05
N ASP A 244 10.47 9.86 -15.65
CA ASP A 244 9.86 11.16 -15.40
C ASP A 244 9.10 11.12 -14.06
N ARG A 245 8.56 12.27 -13.62
CA ARG A 245 7.86 12.39 -12.33
C ARG A 245 6.44 11.81 -12.32
N LYS A 246 5.98 11.31 -13.46
CA LYS A 246 4.71 10.61 -13.65
C LYS A 246 4.99 9.24 -14.24
N VAL A 247 4.73 8.19 -13.45
CA VAL A 247 5.18 6.83 -13.75
C VAL A 247 4.02 5.85 -13.64
N ARG A 248 3.80 5.07 -14.67
CA ARG A 248 2.95 3.89 -14.65
C ARG A 248 3.75 2.72 -14.06
N VAL A 249 3.29 2.21 -12.94
CA VAL A 249 3.87 1.05 -12.26
C VAL A 249 3.05 -0.19 -12.62
N LYS A 250 3.60 -1.10 -13.40
CA LYS A 250 2.99 -2.39 -13.72
C LYS A 250 3.23 -3.37 -12.57
N THR A 251 2.17 -3.98 -12.09
CA THR A 251 2.18 -5.12 -11.17
C THR A 251 1.52 -6.32 -11.84
N SER A 252 1.63 -7.52 -11.26
CA SER A 252 0.96 -8.70 -11.79
C SER A 252 -0.58 -8.58 -11.79
N MET A 253 -1.14 -7.70 -10.96
CA MET A 253 -2.58 -7.48 -10.81
C MET A 253 -3.12 -6.27 -11.57
N GLY A 254 -2.26 -5.52 -12.23
CA GLY A 254 -2.62 -4.34 -13.00
C GLY A 254 -1.79 -3.10 -12.65
N PRO A 255 -1.97 -2.00 -13.37
CA PRO A 255 -1.15 -0.81 -13.20
C PRO A 255 -1.66 0.10 -12.08
N LEU A 256 -0.71 0.82 -11.48
CA LEU A 256 -0.91 2.03 -10.69
C LEU A 256 -0.23 3.20 -11.39
N LEU A 257 -0.76 4.41 -11.23
CA LEU A 257 -0.09 5.64 -11.67
C LEU A 257 0.45 6.35 -10.43
N VAL A 258 1.74 6.67 -10.45
CA VAL A 258 2.42 7.44 -9.40
C VAL A 258 2.91 8.76 -9.96
N GLU A 259 2.58 9.85 -9.29
CA GLU A 259 2.94 11.21 -9.68
C GLU A 259 3.62 11.91 -8.49
N TRP A 260 4.87 12.36 -8.67
CA TRP A 260 5.59 13.12 -7.65
C TRP A 260 5.58 14.60 -8.01
N GLU A 261 4.68 15.36 -7.39
CA GLU A 261 4.44 16.78 -7.64
C GLU A 261 4.87 17.60 -6.42
N GLY A 262 5.76 18.56 -6.63
CA GLY A 262 6.32 19.35 -5.51
C GLY A 262 6.96 18.41 -4.48
N ASP A 263 6.46 18.46 -3.24
CA ASP A 263 6.95 17.65 -2.13
C ASP A 263 6.10 16.40 -1.88
N THR A 264 4.94 16.26 -2.55
CA THR A 264 4.03 15.14 -2.30
C THR A 264 4.02 14.11 -3.42
N VAL A 265 3.77 12.86 -3.06
CA VAL A 265 3.58 11.75 -3.99
C VAL A 265 2.13 11.34 -3.99
N ARG A 266 1.50 11.35 -5.16
CA ARG A 266 0.13 10.88 -5.35
C ARG A 266 0.13 9.55 -6.08
N GLN A 267 -0.76 8.68 -5.66
CA GLN A 267 -0.97 7.38 -6.28
C GLN A 267 -2.42 7.25 -6.75
N THR A 268 -2.61 6.96 -8.04
CA THR A 268 -3.92 6.67 -8.63
C THR A 268 -4.03 5.20 -8.97
N GLY A 269 -5.12 4.57 -8.52
CA GLY A 269 -5.35 3.16 -8.77
C GLY A 269 -6.82 2.75 -8.59
N PRO A 270 -7.15 1.50 -8.94
CA PRO A 270 -8.50 0.99 -8.86
C PRO A 270 -8.88 0.55 -7.45
N ALA A 271 -10.18 0.62 -7.17
CA ALA A 271 -10.85 -0.20 -6.16
C ALA A 271 -12.12 -0.76 -6.78
N GLU A 272 -12.39 -2.02 -6.60
CA GLU A 272 -13.49 -2.72 -7.25
C GLU A 272 -14.45 -3.28 -6.21
N PHE A 273 -15.72 -2.95 -6.38
CA PHE A 273 -16.81 -3.53 -5.58
C PHE A 273 -17.06 -4.97 -6.00
N VAL A 274 -17.19 -5.87 -5.03
CA VAL A 274 -17.45 -7.31 -5.27
C VAL A 274 -18.88 -7.67 -4.92
N PHE A 275 -19.28 -7.51 -3.65
CA PHE A 275 -20.64 -7.76 -3.17
C PHE A 275 -20.90 -7.11 -1.81
N VAL A 276 -22.17 -7.08 -1.41
CA VAL A 276 -22.62 -6.78 -0.04
C VAL A 276 -23.12 -8.05 0.62
N GLY A 277 -23.00 -8.11 1.95
CA GLY A 277 -23.48 -9.24 2.74
C GLY A 277 -23.85 -8.85 4.15
N SER A 278 -24.37 -9.84 4.88
CA SER A 278 -24.61 -9.73 6.32
C SER A 278 -23.89 -10.87 7.03
N PHE A 279 -23.20 -10.55 8.11
CA PHE A 279 -22.51 -11.50 8.97
C PHE A 279 -23.21 -11.55 10.34
N LEU A 280 -23.44 -12.77 10.86
CA LEU A 280 -24.03 -12.96 12.17
C LEU A 280 -22.92 -12.83 13.21
N LEU A 281 -22.99 -11.80 14.02
CA LEU A 281 -22.13 -11.66 15.19
C LEU A 281 -22.55 -12.72 16.22
N LYS A 282 -21.58 -13.39 16.81
CA LYS A 282 -21.82 -14.40 17.87
C LYS A 282 -21.93 -13.75 19.22
#